data_64b25ff029a0481c14331700aec3f3c0
#
_entry.id   64b25ff029a0481c14331700aec3f3c0
#
_cell.length_a   1.000
_cell.length_b   1.000
_cell.length_c   1.000
_cell.angle_alpha   90.00
_cell.angle_beta   90.00
_cell.angle_gamma   90.00
#
_symmetry.space_group_name_H-M   'P 1'
#
loop_
_entity.id
_entity.type
_entity.pdbx_description
1 polymer ?
#
loop_
_entity_poly.entity_id
_entity_poly.type
_entity_poly.pdbx_seq_one_letter_code
_entity_poly.pdbx_strand_id
1 'polypeptide(L)'
;WIDSFKLNSLIQLRLLHNLYRFRSKKSKVIFFAGGGSNSSVDKFSAYTSAKIHLTKMVELLDFENKDITFSIVGPGWVKTKNHLLALKYADKDSEKYISTKKFLEYPTGATPIEDVIKSINWIFDQEKSIVGGRNFSTAYDPWDKNDPLNIILIQELKKNQDLYKLRRFGNNLFPNKRY
;
A
#
# COMPACT_ATOMS: atom_id res chain seq x y z
N TRP A 1 19.68 -7.26 -1.96
CA TRP A 1 18.95 -6.74 -0.82
C TRP A 1 19.02 -5.22 -0.74
N ILE A 2 20.22 -4.64 -0.64
CA ILE A 2 20.42 -3.20 -0.49
C ILE A 2 19.75 -2.41 -1.61
N ASP A 3 19.94 -2.79 -2.86
CA ASP A 3 19.36 -2.08 -4.02
C ASP A 3 17.84 -2.21 -4.06
N SER A 4 17.30 -3.37 -3.72
CA SER A 4 15.85 -3.55 -3.60
C SER A 4 15.26 -2.62 -2.53
N PHE A 5 15.92 -2.51 -1.38
CA PHE A 5 15.47 -1.64 -0.30
C PHE A 5 15.57 -0.16 -0.68
N LYS A 6 16.69 0.24 -1.32
CA LYS A 6 16.87 1.60 -1.85
C LYS A 6 15.74 1.99 -2.81
N LEU A 7 15.47 1.15 -3.82
CA LEU A 7 14.51 1.45 -4.88
C LEU A 7 13.06 1.41 -4.38
N ASN A 8 12.70 0.43 -3.55
CA ASN A 8 11.31 0.18 -3.16
C ASN A 8 10.88 0.92 -1.89
N SER A 9 11.80 1.58 -1.18
CA SER A 9 11.48 2.33 0.03
C SER A 9 12.28 3.63 0.15
N LEU A 10 13.60 3.59 0.28
CA LEU A 10 14.40 4.74 0.67
C LEU A 10 14.37 5.89 -0.34
N ILE A 11 14.37 5.61 -1.65
CA ILE A 11 14.29 6.65 -2.69
C ILE A 11 12.99 7.45 -2.57
N GLN A 12 11.88 6.80 -2.26
CA GLN A 12 10.57 7.46 -2.11
C GLN A 12 10.58 8.38 -0.88
N LEU A 13 11.16 7.93 0.23
CA LEU A 13 11.31 8.75 1.44
C LEU A 13 12.28 9.92 1.22
N ARG A 14 13.37 9.70 0.48
CA ARG A 14 14.30 10.76 0.11
C ARG A 14 13.67 11.80 -0.80
N LEU A 15 12.86 11.39 -1.76
CA LEU A 15 12.08 12.30 -2.60
C LEU A 15 11.12 13.13 -1.75
N LEU A 16 10.38 12.50 -0.84
CA LEU A 16 9.51 13.18 0.10
C LEU A 16 10.30 14.23 0.92
N HIS A 17 11.44 13.84 1.48
CA HIS A 17 12.30 14.76 2.26
C HIS A 17 12.66 16.00 1.45
N ASN A 18 13.08 15.85 0.21
CA ASN A 18 13.44 16.97 -0.66
C ASN A 18 12.24 17.86 -1.02
N LEU A 19 11.06 17.28 -1.16
CA LEU A 19 9.83 18.01 -1.50
C LEU A 19 9.16 18.62 -0.27
N TYR A 20 9.50 18.16 0.94
CA TYR A 20 8.80 18.53 2.18
C TYR A 20 8.73 20.03 2.41
N ARG A 21 9.78 20.78 2.06
CA ARG A 21 9.84 22.24 2.19
C ARG A 21 8.83 22.99 1.31
N PHE A 22 8.31 22.35 0.26
CA PHE A 22 7.36 22.95 -0.68
C PHE A 22 5.90 22.61 -0.34
N ARG A 23 5.67 21.90 0.77
CA ARG A 23 4.33 21.49 1.15
C ARG A 23 3.45 22.69 1.50
N SER A 24 2.19 22.56 1.21
CA SER A 24 1.12 23.45 1.71
C SER A 24 0.39 22.79 2.89
N LYS A 25 -0.37 23.56 3.66
CA LYS A 25 -1.30 23.01 4.64
C LYS A 25 -2.32 22.12 3.95
N LYS A 26 -2.63 20.97 4.55
CA LYS A 26 -3.52 19.92 3.99
C LYS A 26 -2.97 19.19 2.77
N SER A 27 -1.68 19.26 2.49
CA SER A 27 -1.05 18.40 1.49
C SER A 27 -1.30 16.93 1.78
N LYS A 28 -1.47 16.13 0.73
CA LYS A 28 -1.60 14.68 0.83
C LYS A 28 -0.49 14.00 0.05
N VAL A 29 0.07 12.96 0.64
CA VAL A 29 1.12 12.14 0.05
C VAL A 29 0.62 10.70 0.02
N ILE A 30 0.55 10.11 -1.17
CA ILE A 30 0.15 8.73 -1.36
C ILE A 30 1.33 7.94 -1.88
N PHE A 31 1.71 6.88 -1.16
CA PHE A 31 2.70 5.92 -1.59
C PHE A 31 2.03 4.69 -2.20
N PHE A 32 2.81 3.89 -2.94
CA PHE A 32 2.34 2.62 -3.47
C PHE A 32 2.93 1.45 -2.69
N ALA A 33 2.05 0.63 -2.13
CA ALA A 33 2.39 -0.63 -1.51
C ALA A 33 2.82 -1.69 -2.54
N GLY A 34 3.23 -2.83 -2.04
CA GLY A 34 3.55 -4.00 -2.86
C GLY A 34 2.96 -5.27 -2.25
N GLY A 35 2.99 -6.35 -3.01
CA GLY A 35 2.53 -7.66 -2.57
C GLY A 35 3.38 -8.23 -1.42
N GLY A 36 2.81 -9.20 -0.70
CA GLY A 36 3.48 -9.92 0.38
C GLY A 36 3.22 -9.38 1.78
N SER A 37 2.43 -8.31 1.95
CA SER A 37 2.06 -7.80 3.28
C SER A 37 1.09 -8.72 4.03
N ASN A 38 0.24 -9.44 3.33
CA ASN A 38 -0.79 -10.30 3.91
C ASN A 38 -0.47 -11.80 3.83
N SER A 39 0.56 -12.17 3.04
CA SER A 39 0.99 -13.56 2.87
C SER A 39 2.46 -13.62 2.51
N SER A 40 3.09 -14.76 2.77
CA SER A 40 4.48 -15.01 2.36
C SER A 40 4.56 -15.18 0.83
N VAL A 41 5.60 -14.62 0.23
CA VAL A 41 5.90 -14.78 -1.19
C VAL A 41 7.33 -15.29 -1.33
N ASP A 42 7.49 -16.46 -1.96
CA ASP A 42 8.80 -17.08 -2.11
C ASP A 42 9.77 -16.20 -2.92
N LYS A 43 11.04 -16.16 -2.48
CA LYS A 43 12.13 -15.39 -3.12
C LYS A 43 11.89 -13.87 -3.24
N PHE A 44 10.90 -13.33 -2.51
CA PHE A 44 10.52 -11.91 -2.53
C PHE A 44 10.87 -11.15 -1.25
N SER A 45 11.63 -11.75 -0.34
CA SER A 45 11.92 -11.21 0.98
C SER A 45 12.47 -9.78 0.95
N ALA A 46 13.43 -9.47 0.07
CA ALA A 46 14.02 -8.13 -0.05
C ALA A 46 12.99 -7.07 -0.51
N TYR A 47 12.18 -7.39 -1.51
CA TYR A 47 11.13 -6.51 -2.02
C TYR A 47 10.02 -6.30 -0.98
N THR A 48 9.51 -7.41 -0.43
CA THR A 48 8.43 -7.39 0.56
C THR A 48 8.83 -6.64 1.82
N SER A 49 10.04 -6.88 2.34
CA SER A 49 10.55 -6.15 3.51
C SER A 49 10.63 -4.65 3.25
N ALA A 50 11.10 -4.23 2.07
CA ALA A 50 11.15 -2.83 1.69
C ALA A 50 9.76 -2.18 1.62
N LYS A 51 8.77 -2.91 1.09
CA LYS A 51 7.39 -2.42 0.99
C LYS A 51 6.67 -2.38 2.35
N ILE A 52 6.93 -3.36 3.22
CA ILE A 52 6.41 -3.35 4.60
C ILE A 52 7.04 -2.20 5.40
N HIS A 53 8.35 -1.97 5.26
CA HIS A 53 9.01 -0.81 5.85
C HIS A 53 8.31 0.49 5.42
N LEU A 54 8.07 0.68 4.11
CA LEU A 54 7.38 1.86 3.59
C LEU A 54 5.96 1.98 4.15
N THR A 55 5.23 0.87 4.26
CA THR A 55 3.88 0.85 4.86
C THR A 55 3.91 1.32 6.31
N LYS A 56 4.88 0.87 7.10
CA LYS A 56 5.01 1.34 8.49
C LYS A 56 5.47 2.79 8.57
N MET A 57 6.38 3.23 7.69
CA MET A 57 6.82 4.63 7.62
C MET A 57 5.67 5.58 7.32
N VAL A 58 4.72 5.20 6.46
CA VAL A 58 3.51 6.01 6.18
C VAL A 58 2.69 6.25 7.44
N GLU A 59 2.49 5.22 8.27
CA GLU A 59 1.80 5.38 9.55
C GLU A 59 2.53 6.34 10.49
N LEU A 60 3.85 6.19 10.61
CA LEU A 60 4.67 7.04 11.48
C LEU A 60 4.67 8.49 10.99
N LEU A 61 4.90 8.70 9.69
CA LEU A 61 4.88 10.05 9.09
C LEU A 61 3.52 10.72 9.25
N ASP A 62 2.43 10.00 9.12
CA ASP A 62 1.09 10.56 9.34
C ASP A 62 0.86 10.97 10.79
N PHE A 63 1.34 10.16 11.73
CA PHE A 63 1.24 10.45 13.15
C PHE A 63 2.08 11.67 13.56
N GLU A 64 3.30 11.80 13.04
CA GLU A 64 4.25 12.86 13.35
C GLU A 64 3.86 14.21 12.74
N ASN A 65 3.14 14.22 11.60
CA ASN A 65 2.79 15.43 10.85
C ASN A 65 1.29 15.72 10.93
N LYS A 66 0.90 16.78 11.62
CA LYS A 66 -0.52 17.12 11.81
C LYS A 66 -1.15 17.83 10.61
N ASP A 67 -0.35 18.50 9.80
CA ASP A 67 -0.76 19.34 8.67
C ASP A 67 -0.70 18.61 7.31
N ILE A 68 -0.14 17.42 7.27
CA ILE A 68 -0.04 16.58 6.06
C ILE A 68 -0.73 15.25 6.32
N THR A 69 -1.35 14.69 5.29
CA THR A 69 -1.90 13.34 5.32
C THR A 69 -1.00 12.41 4.52
N PHE A 70 -0.61 11.31 5.13
CA PHE A 70 0.15 10.25 4.47
C PHE A 70 -0.71 9.00 4.39
N SER A 71 -0.80 8.40 3.20
CA SER A 71 -1.51 7.15 2.94
C SER A 71 -0.69 6.27 2.02
N ILE A 72 -1.02 5.00 1.97
CA ILE A 72 -0.40 4.06 1.03
C ILE A 72 -1.49 3.19 0.40
N VAL A 73 -1.36 2.88 -0.88
CA VAL A 73 -2.34 2.07 -1.61
C VAL A 73 -1.64 0.93 -2.36
N GLY A 74 -2.18 -0.26 -2.22
CA GLY A 74 -1.82 -1.41 -3.04
C GLY A 74 -2.60 -1.38 -4.35
N PRO A 75 -1.96 -1.12 -5.49
CA PRO A 75 -2.67 -0.96 -6.77
C PRO A 75 -3.20 -2.28 -7.34
N GLY A 76 -2.87 -3.42 -6.71
CA GLY A 76 -3.15 -4.73 -7.30
C GLY A 76 -2.21 -5.06 -8.46
N TRP A 77 -2.65 -5.96 -9.32
CA TRP A 77 -1.88 -6.40 -10.50
C TRP A 77 -2.18 -5.49 -11.70
N VAL A 78 -1.44 -4.39 -11.80
CA VAL A 78 -1.52 -3.46 -12.94
C VAL A 78 -0.50 -3.86 -14.00
N LYS A 79 -0.92 -4.00 -15.24
CA LYS A 79 -0.02 -4.36 -16.36
C LYS A 79 0.99 -3.22 -16.61
N THR A 80 2.24 -3.42 -16.17
CA THR A 80 3.31 -2.41 -16.27
C THR A 80 4.61 -3.04 -16.80
N LYS A 81 5.56 -2.19 -17.19
CA LYS A 81 6.91 -2.61 -17.59
C LYS A 81 7.65 -3.40 -16.50
N ASN A 82 7.31 -3.23 -15.26
CA ASN A 82 7.94 -3.97 -14.15
C ASN A 82 7.72 -5.48 -14.24
N HIS A 83 6.59 -5.93 -14.79
CA HIS A 83 6.35 -7.35 -15.03
C HIS A 83 7.31 -7.93 -16.07
N LEU A 84 7.61 -7.18 -17.12
CA LEU A 84 8.59 -7.61 -18.14
C LEU A 84 10.01 -7.69 -17.55
N LEU A 85 10.37 -6.73 -16.68
CA LEU A 85 11.65 -6.76 -15.97
C LEU A 85 11.70 -7.93 -14.97
N ALA A 86 10.61 -8.21 -14.28
CA ALA A 86 10.54 -9.36 -13.38
C ALA A 86 10.76 -10.66 -14.13
N LEU A 87 10.16 -10.87 -15.32
CA LEU A 87 10.40 -12.04 -16.15
C LEU A 87 11.85 -12.14 -16.64
N LYS A 88 12.51 -11.02 -16.90
CA LYS A 88 13.90 -11.01 -17.37
C LYS A 88 14.90 -11.52 -16.32
N TYR A 89 14.64 -11.25 -15.04
CA TYR A 89 15.57 -11.53 -13.95
C TYR A 89 15.10 -12.61 -12.98
N ALA A 90 13.84 -13.05 -13.05
CA ALA A 90 13.33 -14.11 -12.20
C ALA A 90 13.79 -15.49 -12.69
N ASP A 91 13.96 -16.39 -11.74
CA ASP A 91 14.15 -17.81 -12.00
C ASP A 91 12.90 -18.36 -12.73
N LYS A 92 13.11 -19.01 -13.87
CA LYS A 92 12.03 -19.50 -14.74
C LYS A 92 11.14 -20.56 -14.07
N ASP A 93 11.69 -21.27 -13.10
CA ASP A 93 10.97 -22.30 -12.34
C ASP A 93 10.27 -21.74 -11.09
N SER A 94 10.43 -20.46 -10.81
CA SER A 94 9.78 -19.82 -9.67
C SER A 94 8.28 -19.64 -9.91
N GLU A 95 7.49 -19.87 -8.87
CA GLU A 95 6.04 -19.60 -8.89
C GLU A 95 5.73 -18.18 -9.37
N LYS A 96 6.59 -17.23 -9.00
CA LYS A 96 6.44 -15.83 -9.41
C LYS A 96 6.65 -15.61 -10.89
N TYR A 97 7.63 -16.27 -11.50
CA TYR A 97 7.83 -16.22 -12.96
C TYR A 97 6.60 -16.78 -13.68
N ILE A 98 6.15 -17.96 -13.27
CA ILE A 98 4.99 -18.65 -13.85
C ILE A 98 3.73 -17.77 -13.74
N SER A 99 3.44 -17.24 -12.54
CA SER A 99 2.28 -16.38 -12.31
C SER A 99 2.35 -15.07 -13.09
N THR A 100 3.54 -14.45 -13.18
CA THR A 100 3.74 -13.21 -13.93
C THR A 100 3.59 -13.44 -15.44
N LYS A 101 4.12 -14.55 -15.95
CA LYS A 101 3.96 -14.93 -17.36
C LYS A 101 2.49 -15.15 -17.70
N LYS A 102 1.79 -15.95 -16.90
CA LYS A 102 0.34 -16.19 -17.05
C LYS A 102 -0.45 -14.89 -17.00
N PHE A 103 -0.13 -13.98 -16.09
CA PHE A 103 -0.79 -12.67 -16.00
C PHE A 103 -0.58 -11.81 -17.25
N LEU A 104 0.62 -11.84 -17.86
CA LEU A 104 0.89 -11.05 -19.07
C LEU A 104 0.21 -11.63 -20.31
N GLU A 105 0.11 -12.95 -20.40
CA GLU A 105 -0.56 -13.66 -21.50
C GLU A 105 -2.08 -13.56 -21.38
N TYR A 106 -2.59 -13.72 -20.15
CA TYR A 106 -4.02 -13.71 -19.84
C TYR A 106 -4.27 -12.79 -18.63
N PRO A 107 -4.47 -11.49 -18.83
CA PRO A 107 -4.58 -10.52 -17.72
C PRO A 107 -5.94 -10.59 -17.00
N THR A 108 -6.47 -11.80 -16.81
CA THR A 108 -7.64 -12.02 -15.95
C THR A 108 -7.31 -11.65 -14.52
N GLY A 109 -8.10 -10.77 -13.92
CA GLY A 109 -7.84 -10.23 -12.57
C GLY A 109 -6.82 -9.08 -12.55
N ALA A 110 -6.47 -8.52 -13.69
CA ALA A 110 -5.73 -7.27 -13.74
C ALA A 110 -6.57 -6.13 -13.14
N THR A 111 -5.92 -5.28 -12.35
CA THR A 111 -6.53 -4.05 -11.89
C THR A 111 -6.42 -3.00 -13.00
N PRO A 112 -7.55 -2.49 -13.51
CA PRO A 112 -7.55 -1.39 -14.48
C PRO A 112 -6.86 -0.15 -13.89
N ILE A 113 -6.15 0.60 -14.73
CA ILE A 113 -5.48 1.84 -14.27
C ILE A 113 -6.51 2.87 -13.81
N GLU A 114 -7.70 2.86 -14.41
CA GLU A 114 -8.83 3.70 -14.04
C GLU A 114 -9.27 3.45 -12.58
N ASP A 115 -9.24 2.22 -12.12
CA ASP A 115 -9.58 1.88 -10.72
C ASP A 115 -8.49 2.33 -9.75
N VAL A 116 -7.21 2.28 -10.17
CA VAL A 116 -6.13 2.88 -9.39
C VAL A 116 -6.33 4.39 -9.25
N ILE A 117 -6.70 5.07 -10.34
CA ILE A 117 -6.99 6.51 -10.33
C ILE A 117 -8.20 6.82 -9.43
N LYS A 118 -9.28 6.02 -9.51
CA LYS A 118 -10.44 6.16 -8.62
C LYS A 118 -10.05 6.04 -7.15
N SER A 119 -9.25 5.02 -6.79
CA SER A 119 -8.80 4.83 -5.42
C SER A 119 -7.97 6.00 -4.90
N ILE A 120 -7.07 6.53 -5.72
CA ILE A 120 -6.27 7.71 -5.40
C ILE A 120 -7.17 8.94 -5.19
N ASN A 121 -8.10 9.21 -6.11
CA ASN A 121 -9.02 10.34 -6.01
C ASN A 121 -9.90 10.21 -4.76
N TRP A 122 -10.41 9.02 -4.47
CA TRP A 122 -11.17 8.79 -3.26
C TRP A 122 -10.35 9.12 -2.00
N ILE A 123 -9.09 8.67 -1.90
CA ILE A 123 -8.19 9.00 -0.79
C ILE A 123 -7.96 10.51 -0.70
N PHE A 124 -7.81 11.20 -1.84
CA PHE A 124 -7.64 12.65 -1.87
C PHE A 124 -8.88 13.41 -1.37
N ASP A 125 -10.07 12.85 -1.56
CA ASP A 125 -11.32 13.47 -1.12
C ASP A 125 -11.63 13.26 0.38
N GLN A 126 -11.01 12.27 1.02
CA GLN A 126 -11.28 11.97 2.44
C GLN A 126 -10.47 12.84 3.40
N GLU A 127 -10.98 12.99 4.61
CA GLU A 127 -10.27 13.64 5.71
C GLU A 127 -9.10 12.79 6.22
N LYS A 128 -8.10 13.45 6.81
CA LYS A 128 -6.95 12.80 7.44
C LYS A 128 -7.36 11.74 8.48
N SER A 129 -8.39 11.99 9.25
CA SER A 129 -8.94 11.06 10.26
C SER A 129 -9.39 9.72 9.67
N ILE A 130 -9.74 9.71 8.37
CA ILE A 130 -10.21 8.50 7.66
C ILE A 130 -9.07 7.79 6.96
N VAL A 131 -8.18 8.52 6.29
CA VAL A 131 -7.19 7.89 5.41
C VAL A 131 -5.76 7.95 5.93
N GLY A 132 -5.50 8.73 6.96
CA GLY A 132 -4.15 8.93 7.48
C GLY A 132 -3.51 7.68 8.07
N GLY A 133 -2.28 7.39 7.63
CA GLY A 133 -1.46 6.28 8.12
C GLY A 133 -1.94 4.89 7.68
N ARG A 134 -2.86 4.78 6.71
CA ARG A 134 -3.53 3.53 6.34
C ARG A 134 -3.08 2.98 4.99
N ASN A 135 -3.15 1.66 4.88
CA ASN A 135 -2.82 0.90 3.67
C ASN A 135 -4.12 0.38 3.02
N PHE A 136 -4.52 1.02 1.94
CA PHE A 136 -5.69 0.66 1.15
C PHE A 136 -5.36 -0.31 0.02
N SER A 137 -6.38 -0.95 -0.54
CA SER A 137 -6.24 -1.86 -1.68
C SER A 137 -7.17 -1.47 -2.82
N THR A 138 -6.62 -1.10 -3.97
CA THR A 138 -7.44 -0.80 -5.16
C THR A 138 -8.34 -1.97 -5.55
N ALA A 139 -7.86 -3.20 -5.41
CA ALA A 139 -8.59 -4.38 -5.87
C ALA A 139 -9.69 -4.86 -4.91
N TYR A 140 -9.64 -4.51 -3.63
CA TYR A 140 -10.51 -5.08 -2.61
C TYR A 140 -11.39 -4.07 -1.88
N ASP A 141 -11.05 -2.78 -1.91
CA ASP A 141 -11.82 -1.76 -1.22
C ASP A 141 -12.86 -1.11 -2.15
N PRO A 142 -14.04 -0.71 -1.63
CA PRO A 142 -15.10 -0.09 -2.42
C PRO A 142 -14.79 1.39 -2.64
N TRP A 143 -14.49 1.79 -3.88
CA TRP A 143 -14.10 3.16 -4.24
C TRP A 143 -15.24 4.01 -4.82
N ASP A 144 -16.40 3.41 -5.12
CA ASP A 144 -17.57 4.15 -5.58
C ASP A 144 -18.29 4.76 -4.37
N LYS A 145 -18.42 6.08 -4.37
CA LYS A 145 -19.13 6.83 -3.31
C LYS A 145 -20.62 6.46 -3.21
N ASN A 146 -21.20 5.93 -4.27
CA ASN A 146 -22.60 5.48 -4.31
C ASN A 146 -22.75 4.02 -3.86
N ASP A 147 -21.64 3.29 -3.69
CA ASP A 147 -21.68 1.92 -3.18
C ASP A 147 -21.99 1.93 -1.68
N PRO A 148 -23.04 1.23 -1.21
CA PRO A 148 -23.30 1.10 0.23
C PRO A 148 -22.11 0.59 1.04
N LEU A 149 -21.26 -0.26 0.45
CA LEU A 149 -20.05 -0.77 1.08
C LEU A 149 -19.02 0.34 1.35
N ASN A 150 -19.00 1.40 0.54
CA ASN A 150 -18.13 2.56 0.78
C ASN A 150 -18.55 3.30 2.06
N ILE A 151 -19.85 3.44 2.30
CA ILE A 151 -20.38 4.06 3.52
C ILE A 151 -19.99 3.22 4.74
N ILE A 152 -20.12 1.91 4.65
CA ILE A 152 -19.74 0.97 5.71
C ILE A 152 -18.23 1.09 5.98
N LEU A 153 -17.41 1.10 4.93
CA LEU A 153 -15.95 1.27 5.07
C LEU A 153 -15.61 2.54 5.85
N ILE A 154 -16.18 3.68 5.47
CA ILE A 154 -15.93 4.96 6.14
C ILE A 154 -16.34 4.89 7.63
N GLN A 155 -17.48 4.26 7.94
CA GLN A 155 -17.92 4.09 9.32
C GLN A 155 -16.96 3.23 10.14
N GLU A 156 -16.50 2.12 9.58
CA GLU A 156 -15.55 1.23 10.25
C GLU A 156 -14.16 1.89 10.43
N LEU A 157 -13.68 2.66 9.44
CA LEU A 157 -12.44 3.42 9.55
C LEU A 157 -12.52 4.50 10.65
N LYS A 158 -13.70 5.09 10.88
CA LYS A 158 -13.93 6.06 11.98
C LYS A 158 -13.92 5.37 13.34
N LYS A 159 -14.54 4.21 13.46
CA LYS A 159 -14.65 3.46 14.73
C LYS A 159 -13.30 2.85 15.13
N ASN A 160 -12.56 2.29 14.17
CA ASN A 160 -11.34 1.54 14.45
C ASN A 160 -10.11 2.25 13.86
N GLN A 161 -9.34 2.91 14.73
CA GLN A 161 -8.14 3.64 14.31
C GLN A 161 -6.99 2.72 13.88
N ASP A 162 -7.05 1.42 14.17
CA ASP A 162 -6.05 0.43 13.78
C ASP A 162 -6.39 -0.31 12.48
N LEU A 163 -7.61 -0.13 11.98
CA LEU A 163 -8.02 -0.74 10.72
C LEU A 163 -7.13 -0.26 9.56
N TYR A 164 -6.70 -1.20 8.72
CA TYR A 164 -5.79 -0.96 7.59
C TYR A 164 -4.38 -0.48 8.00
N LYS A 165 -3.96 -0.74 9.23
CA LYS A 165 -2.62 -0.48 9.72
C LYS A 165 -1.88 -1.78 10.02
N LEU A 166 -0.57 -1.74 9.99
CA LEU A 166 0.24 -2.91 10.30
C LEU A 166 0.18 -3.20 11.80
N ARG A 167 -0.45 -4.30 12.18
CA ARG A 167 -0.63 -4.74 13.56
C ARG A 167 -0.28 -6.22 13.71
N ARG A 168 0.15 -6.60 14.90
CA ARG A 168 0.26 -8.01 15.25
C ARG A 168 -1.15 -8.58 15.41
N PHE A 169 -1.45 -9.63 14.65
CA PHE A 169 -2.71 -10.36 14.79
C PHE A 169 -2.78 -11.04 16.17
N GLY A 170 -3.95 -11.02 16.80
CA GLY A 170 -4.17 -11.66 18.10
C GLY A 170 -3.62 -10.89 19.32
N ASN A 171 -3.28 -9.61 19.19
CA ASN A 171 -2.83 -8.80 20.33
C ASN A 171 -3.79 -8.81 21.54
N ASN A 172 -5.07 -9.05 21.30
CA ASN A 172 -6.11 -9.02 22.33
C ASN A 172 -6.39 -10.40 22.93
N LEU A 173 -5.67 -11.46 22.54
CA LEU A 173 -5.83 -12.80 23.14
C LEU A 173 -5.50 -12.82 24.63
N PHE A 174 -4.63 -11.91 25.10
CA PHE A 174 -4.19 -11.81 26.50
C PHE A 174 -4.25 -10.35 26.98
N PRO A 175 -5.44 -9.74 27.10
CA PRO A 175 -5.58 -8.30 27.36
C PRO A 175 -5.01 -7.85 28.72
N ASN A 176 -4.88 -8.76 29.67
CA ASN A 176 -4.46 -8.46 31.05
C ASN A 176 -2.95 -8.65 31.30
N LYS A 177 -2.17 -9.10 30.32
CA LYS A 177 -0.70 -9.15 30.44
C LYS A 177 -0.11 -7.85 29.91
N ARG A 178 0.02 -6.86 30.78
CA ARG A 178 0.90 -5.69 30.55
C ARG A 178 2.30 -6.09 31.03
N TYR A 179 3.28 -5.98 30.13
CA TYR A 179 4.68 -6.06 30.51
C TYR A 179 5.12 -4.70 31.05
#